data_9a56580d8e3a2c5bd022b62bc0d0b820
#
_entry.id   9a56580d8e3a2c5bd022b62bc0d0b820
#
_cell.length_a   1.000
_cell.length_b   1.000
_cell.length_c   1.000
_cell.angle_alpha   90.00
_cell.angle_beta   90.00
_cell.angle_gamma   90.00
#
_symmetry.space_group_name_H-M   'P 1'
#
loop_
_entity.id
_entity.type
_entity.pdbx_description
1 polymer ?
#
loop_
_entity_poly.entity_id
_entity_poly.type
_entity_poly.pdbx_seq_one_letter_code
_entity_poly.pdbx_strand_id
1 'polypeptide(L)'
;VQAAEVRADADGPLNLNFFCHHLDPAPDDSAWRKVLAPFYAAEGVEPTPPPPLRRPFDTAMAEAVEAVRPDIVSFHFGLPDAELLARVRAAGALVFGNATTPDEIRWLADAGVDAIILQGLEAGGHAGWFLDRHRPTPLAELLRTDVPVPKIAAGGIVDAADIAAAFSAGASAVQMGTAYLAAPESQASAPHRALLGTATETVFTNVLSGREARGLRNRLIDTIGPINPAAPAFPHATAALAPLRASAEADGRGDYSPMLAGISASRVRAEPAEALTRRLAAETLTLLETA
;
A
#
# COMPACT_ATOMS: atom_id res chain seq x y z
N VAL A 1 21.22 3.01 2.11
CA VAL A 1 21.35 3.61 0.77
C VAL A 1 20.15 4.52 0.50
N GLN A 2 18.93 4.02 0.29
CA GLN A 2 17.75 4.81 -0.06
C GLN A 2 17.46 6.01 0.87
N ALA A 3 17.55 5.82 2.19
CA ALA A 3 17.32 6.91 3.15
C ALA A 3 18.35 8.06 3.01
N ALA A 4 19.58 7.74 2.67
CA ALA A 4 20.62 8.75 2.43
C ALA A 4 20.37 9.51 1.12
N GLU A 5 19.88 8.82 0.08
CA GLU A 5 19.48 9.42 -1.19
C GLU A 5 18.31 10.40 -0.98
N VAL A 6 17.24 9.97 -0.27
CA VAL A 6 16.11 10.85 0.03
C VAL A 6 16.52 12.09 0.83
N ARG A 7 17.40 11.93 1.84
CA ARG A 7 17.91 13.07 2.63
C ARG A 7 18.83 14.01 1.84
N ALA A 8 19.47 13.52 0.79
CA ALA A 8 20.26 14.37 -0.10
C ALA A 8 19.40 15.26 -1.00
N ASP A 9 18.20 14.78 -1.32
CA ASP A 9 17.30 15.44 -2.28
C ASP A 9 16.15 16.21 -1.61
N ALA A 10 15.90 16.01 -0.30
CA ALA A 10 14.77 16.63 0.41
C ALA A 10 15.10 16.97 1.87
N ASP A 11 14.74 18.16 2.30
CA ASP A 11 14.91 18.66 3.67
C ASP A 11 13.74 18.30 4.61
N GLY A 12 12.73 17.58 4.12
CA GLY A 12 11.54 17.21 4.87
C GLY A 12 11.75 16.00 5.81
N PRO A 13 10.80 15.74 6.73
CA PRO A 13 10.86 14.60 7.60
C PRO A 13 10.84 13.28 6.82
N LEU A 14 11.71 12.35 7.22
CA LEU A 14 11.83 11.03 6.61
C LEU A 14 10.92 10.03 7.32
N ASN A 15 10.02 9.39 6.58
CA ASN A 15 9.24 8.25 7.04
C ASN A 15 9.77 6.93 6.44
N LEU A 16 10.09 5.97 7.30
CA LEU A 16 10.34 4.58 6.88
C LEU A 16 9.11 3.72 7.15
N ASN A 17 8.61 3.03 6.12
CA ASN A 17 7.43 2.16 6.25
C ASN A 17 7.81 0.68 6.24
N PHE A 18 7.28 -0.09 7.20
CA PHE A 18 7.51 -1.52 7.34
C PHE A 18 6.21 -2.31 7.46
N PHE A 19 6.28 -3.60 7.11
CA PHE A 19 5.19 -4.54 7.27
C PHE A 19 5.39 -5.40 8.53
N CYS A 20 4.31 -5.61 9.30
CA CYS A 20 4.29 -6.44 10.50
C CYS A 20 3.47 -7.73 10.30
N HIS A 21 3.37 -8.22 9.06
CA HIS A 21 2.68 -9.47 8.77
C HIS A 21 3.37 -10.66 9.45
N HIS A 22 2.60 -11.70 9.75
CA HIS A 22 3.15 -12.98 10.15
C HIS A 22 3.69 -13.72 8.92
N LEU A 23 4.89 -14.27 9.02
CA LEU A 23 5.50 -15.07 7.96
C LEU A 23 5.48 -16.54 8.37
N ASP A 24 4.47 -17.26 7.88
CA ASP A 24 4.36 -18.69 8.08
C ASP A 24 5.42 -19.47 7.25
N PRO A 25 5.76 -20.69 7.64
CA PRO A 25 6.53 -21.60 6.79
C PRO A 25 5.86 -21.74 5.41
N ALA A 26 6.67 -22.03 4.39
CA ALA A 26 6.16 -22.20 3.03
C ALA A 26 5.05 -23.28 2.99
N PRO A 27 3.82 -22.92 2.55
CA PRO A 27 2.73 -23.87 2.45
C PRO A 27 2.90 -24.79 1.25
N ASP A 28 2.10 -25.86 1.19
CA ASP A 28 1.90 -26.60 -0.06
C ASP A 28 1.16 -25.69 -1.06
N ASP A 29 1.84 -25.26 -2.11
CA ASP A 29 1.30 -24.42 -3.17
C ASP A 29 0.85 -25.20 -4.43
N SER A 30 0.73 -26.52 -4.33
CA SER A 30 0.38 -27.42 -5.46
C SER A 30 -0.95 -27.05 -6.12
N ALA A 31 -1.97 -26.68 -5.32
CA ALA A 31 -3.25 -26.20 -5.83
C ALA A 31 -3.11 -24.91 -6.61
N TRP A 32 -2.29 -23.99 -6.12
CA TRP A 32 -2.01 -22.70 -6.78
C TRP A 32 -1.25 -22.91 -8.10
N ARG A 33 -0.21 -23.73 -8.10
CA ARG A 33 0.53 -24.10 -9.32
C ARG A 33 -0.36 -24.75 -10.36
N LYS A 34 -1.33 -25.58 -9.95
CA LYS A 34 -2.32 -26.18 -10.86
C LYS A 34 -3.21 -25.11 -11.51
N VAL A 35 -3.65 -24.10 -10.76
CA VAL A 35 -4.40 -22.95 -11.30
C VAL A 35 -3.57 -22.16 -12.30
N LEU A 36 -2.26 -22.00 -12.04
CA LEU A 36 -1.36 -21.23 -12.91
C LEU A 36 -0.83 -22.02 -14.12
N ALA A 37 -0.91 -23.34 -14.15
CA ALA A 37 -0.36 -24.18 -15.21
C ALA A 37 -0.78 -23.78 -16.65
N PRO A 38 -2.07 -23.41 -16.93
CA PRO A 38 -2.45 -22.95 -18.26
C PRO A 38 -1.76 -21.66 -18.70
N PHE A 39 -1.46 -20.75 -17.74
CA PHE A 39 -0.76 -19.50 -18.02
C PHE A 39 0.71 -19.75 -18.30
N TYR A 40 1.36 -20.63 -17.55
CA TYR A 40 2.74 -21.06 -17.82
C TYR A 40 2.88 -21.66 -19.22
N ALA A 41 1.94 -22.52 -19.63
CA ALA A 41 1.92 -23.10 -20.96
C ALA A 41 1.70 -22.04 -22.05
N ALA A 42 0.81 -21.07 -21.81
CA ALA A 42 0.52 -19.99 -22.78
C ALA A 42 1.68 -19.00 -22.94
N GLU A 43 2.42 -18.71 -21.86
CA GLU A 43 3.60 -17.84 -21.90
C GLU A 43 4.88 -18.58 -22.33
N GLY A 44 4.86 -19.90 -22.39
CA GLY A 44 6.05 -20.71 -22.73
C GLY A 44 7.18 -20.59 -21.70
N VAL A 45 6.85 -20.35 -20.44
CA VAL A 45 7.82 -20.20 -19.35
C VAL A 45 7.75 -21.36 -18.37
N GLU A 46 8.87 -21.66 -17.74
CA GLU A 46 8.96 -22.71 -16.72
C GLU A 46 8.94 -22.11 -15.30
N PRO A 47 8.42 -22.84 -14.32
CA PRO A 47 8.52 -22.47 -12.92
C PRO A 47 10.00 -22.32 -12.51
N THR A 48 10.32 -21.25 -11.81
CA THR A 48 11.66 -21.00 -11.27
C THR A 48 11.65 -21.15 -9.74
N PRO A 49 12.83 -21.33 -9.09
CA PRO A 49 12.93 -21.20 -7.65
C PRO A 49 12.33 -19.88 -7.16
N PRO A 50 11.60 -19.87 -6.03
CA PRO A 50 10.95 -18.66 -5.54
C PRO A 50 11.98 -17.58 -5.20
N PRO A 51 11.69 -16.30 -5.55
CA PRO A 51 12.51 -15.19 -5.08
C PRO A 51 12.41 -15.08 -3.55
N PRO A 52 13.34 -14.35 -2.90
CA PRO A 52 13.22 -14.07 -1.48
C PRO A 52 11.86 -13.42 -1.16
N LEU A 53 11.16 -13.94 -0.17
CA LEU A 53 9.88 -13.40 0.27
C LEU A 53 10.07 -12.09 1.03
N ARG A 54 9.05 -11.24 1.04
CA ARG A 54 9.02 -10.05 1.87
C ARG A 54 9.02 -10.46 3.33
N ARG A 55 10.03 -10.01 4.08
CA ARG A 55 10.14 -10.25 5.52
C ARG A 55 9.30 -9.24 6.30
N PRO A 56 8.67 -9.64 7.41
CA PRO A 56 8.11 -8.70 8.37
C PRO A 56 9.21 -7.90 9.07
N PHE A 57 8.83 -6.82 9.75
CA PHE A 57 9.75 -6.05 10.58
C PHE A 57 10.45 -6.94 11.62
N ASP A 58 11.76 -6.88 11.64
CA ASP A 58 12.61 -7.73 12.46
C ASP A 58 13.78 -6.96 13.09
N THR A 59 14.62 -7.67 13.84
CA THR A 59 15.80 -7.11 14.52
C THR A 59 16.73 -6.37 13.55
N ALA A 60 16.98 -6.90 12.35
CA ALA A 60 17.86 -6.25 11.38
C ALA A 60 17.26 -4.95 10.85
N MET A 61 15.92 -4.90 10.69
CA MET A 61 15.22 -3.67 10.30
C MET A 61 15.22 -2.65 11.44
N ALA A 62 15.10 -3.09 12.71
CA ALA A 62 15.24 -2.21 13.88
C ALA A 62 16.66 -1.61 13.97
N GLU A 63 17.71 -2.40 13.74
CA GLU A 63 19.11 -1.90 13.64
C GLU A 63 19.24 -0.84 12.53
N ALA A 64 18.59 -1.05 11.39
CA ALA A 64 18.59 -0.06 10.31
C ALA A 64 17.86 1.23 10.72
N VAL A 65 16.76 1.15 11.48
CA VAL A 65 16.05 2.33 12.04
C VAL A 65 16.96 3.07 13.02
N GLU A 66 17.64 2.37 13.92
CA GLU A 66 18.58 2.95 14.89
C GLU A 66 19.75 3.68 14.18
N ALA A 67 20.26 3.10 13.10
CA ALA A 67 21.35 3.69 12.31
C ALA A 67 20.89 4.91 11.48
N VAL A 68 19.71 4.84 10.86
CA VAL A 68 19.16 5.90 10.01
C VAL A 68 18.57 7.05 10.82
N ARG A 69 17.97 6.75 11.99
CA ARG A 69 17.24 7.69 12.84
C ARG A 69 16.22 8.51 12.03
N PRO A 70 15.21 7.86 11.42
CA PRO A 70 14.16 8.57 10.70
C PRO A 70 13.30 9.38 11.67
N ASP A 71 12.61 10.39 11.15
CA ASP A 71 11.67 11.19 11.94
C ASP A 71 10.41 10.39 12.28
N ILE A 72 10.00 9.50 11.36
CA ILE A 72 8.78 8.70 11.46
C ILE A 72 9.09 7.26 11.05
N VAL A 73 8.49 6.32 11.77
CA VAL A 73 8.36 4.92 11.33
C VAL A 73 6.89 4.57 11.26
N SER A 74 6.41 4.20 10.09
CA SER A 74 5.04 3.74 9.91
C SER A 74 4.97 2.23 9.74
N PHE A 75 3.93 1.62 10.31
CA PHE A 75 3.71 0.18 10.28
C PHE A 75 2.41 -0.16 9.57
N HIS A 76 2.47 -1.22 8.77
CA HIS A 76 1.36 -1.80 8.04
C HIS A 76 1.16 -3.25 8.47
N PHE A 77 -0.09 -3.71 8.65
CA PHE A 77 -0.47 -4.99 9.24
C PHE A 77 -0.22 -5.09 10.75
N GLY A 78 -0.62 -4.07 11.49
CA GLY A 78 -0.42 -3.96 12.94
C GLY A 78 0.91 -3.33 13.32
N LEU A 79 1.37 -3.63 14.53
CA LEU A 79 2.65 -3.17 15.07
C LEU A 79 3.60 -4.36 15.29
N PRO A 80 4.92 -4.15 15.34
CA PRO A 80 5.86 -5.18 15.74
C PRO A 80 5.66 -5.54 17.22
N ASP A 81 6.40 -6.57 17.68
CA ASP A 81 6.41 -6.88 19.11
C ASP A 81 6.91 -5.70 19.97
N ALA A 82 6.60 -5.78 21.27
CA ALA A 82 6.85 -4.67 22.19
C ALA A 82 8.34 -4.30 22.30
N GLU A 83 9.24 -5.27 22.17
CA GLU A 83 10.69 -5.05 22.26
C GLU A 83 11.18 -4.25 21.04
N LEU A 84 10.81 -4.68 19.82
CA LEU A 84 11.16 -3.98 18.58
C LEU A 84 10.53 -2.59 18.51
N LEU A 85 9.27 -2.45 18.97
CA LEU A 85 8.60 -1.17 19.05
C LEU A 85 9.30 -0.20 20.01
N ALA A 86 9.75 -0.69 21.16
CA ALA A 86 10.52 0.10 22.13
C ALA A 86 11.86 0.59 21.53
N ARG A 87 12.54 -0.23 20.74
CA ARG A 87 13.77 0.16 20.02
C ARG A 87 13.51 1.29 19.02
N VAL A 88 12.43 1.21 18.25
CA VAL A 88 12.03 2.27 17.30
C VAL A 88 11.80 3.59 18.03
N ARG A 89 11.07 3.56 19.14
CA ARG A 89 10.84 4.76 19.99
C ARG A 89 12.13 5.30 20.60
N ALA A 90 13.02 4.42 21.07
CA ALA A 90 14.32 4.81 21.60
C ALA A 90 15.24 5.48 20.57
N ALA A 91 15.08 5.13 19.29
CA ALA A 91 15.75 5.80 18.18
C ALA A 91 15.26 7.25 17.94
N GLY A 92 14.16 7.66 18.60
CA GLY A 92 13.57 9.00 18.53
C GLY A 92 12.52 9.19 17.43
N ALA A 93 12.11 8.11 16.75
CA ALA A 93 11.10 8.19 15.71
C ALA A 93 9.68 8.25 16.27
N LEU A 94 8.81 9.06 15.66
CA LEU A 94 7.37 8.96 15.84
C LEU A 94 6.85 7.65 15.21
N VAL A 95 5.89 7.02 15.85
CA VAL A 95 5.32 5.73 15.40
C VAL A 95 3.93 5.97 14.83
N PHE A 96 3.75 5.65 13.55
CA PHE A 96 2.45 5.67 12.90
C PHE A 96 1.94 4.25 12.65
N GLY A 97 0.65 4.01 12.89
CA GLY A 97 -0.01 2.74 12.59
C GLY A 97 -1.03 2.89 11.46
N ASN A 98 -1.23 1.83 10.67
CA ASN A 98 -2.26 1.80 9.63
C ASN A 98 -3.48 1.00 10.13
N ALA A 99 -4.69 1.54 9.97
CA ALA A 99 -5.94 0.91 10.34
C ALA A 99 -6.94 0.90 9.18
N THR A 100 -7.74 -0.16 9.08
CA THR A 100 -8.80 -0.34 8.08
C THR A 100 -10.20 -0.46 8.71
N THR A 101 -10.28 -0.54 10.04
CA THR A 101 -11.53 -0.65 10.79
C THR A 101 -11.53 0.25 12.03
N PRO A 102 -12.71 0.63 12.57
CA PRO A 102 -12.79 1.37 13.83
C PRO A 102 -12.13 0.64 15.02
N ASP A 103 -12.19 -0.69 15.05
CA ASP A 103 -11.58 -1.48 16.13
C ASP A 103 -10.05 -1.43 16.06
N GLU A 104 -9.47 -1.49 14.87
CA GLU A 104 -8.03 -1.30 14.66
C GLU A 104 -7.57 0.12 15.02
N ILE A 105 -8.40 1.15 14.74
CA ILE A 105 -8.11 2.54 15.13
C ILE A 105 -7.99 2.64 16.66
N ARG A 106 -8.96 2.10 17.41
CA ARG A 106 -8.94 2.11 18.88
C ARG A 106 -7.74 1.33 19.42
N TRP A 107 -7.49 0.14 18.88
CA TRP A 107 -6.36 -0.68 19.26
C TRP A 107 -5.02 0.04 19.09
N LEU A 108 -4.81 0.74 17.97
CA LEU A 108 -3.60 1.52 17.73
C LEU A 108 -3.50 2.73 18.68
N ALA A 109 -4.61 3.41 18.95
CA ALA A 109 -4.64 4.51 19.93
C ALA A 109 -4.26 4.02 21.33
N ASP A 110 -4.80 2.88 21.76
CA ASP A 110 -4.49 2.25 23.05
C ASP A 110 -3.02 1.77 23.12
N ALA A 111 -2.45 1.35 21.99
CA ALA A 111 -1.03 1.01 21.86
C ALA A 111 -0.09 2.24 21.90
N GLY A 112 -0.65 3.46 21.90
CA GLY A 112 0.08 4.71 22.06
C GLY A 112 0.90 5.09 20.83
N VAL A 113 0.34 4.88 19.61
CA VAL A 113 0.95 5.43 18.40
C VAL A 113 0.78 6.94 18.33
N ASP A 114 1.68 7.63 17.62
CA ASP A 114 1.68 9.10 17.52
C ASP A 114 0.70 9.62 16.47
N ALA A 115 0.36 8.81 15.46
CA ALA A 115 -0.69 9.07 14.48
C ALA A 115 -1.23 7.77 13.86
N ILE A 116 -2.45 7.82 13.32
CA ILE A 116 -3.08 6.66 12.68
C ILE A 116 -3.41 6.98 11.22
N ILE A 117 -2.89 6.18 10.31
CA ILE A 117 -3.24 6.21 8.89
C ILE A 117 -4.55 5.44 8.72
N LEU A 118 -5.62 6.14 8.40
CA LEU A 118 -6.94 5.58 8.15
C LEU A 118 -7.04 5.14 6.69
N GLN A 119 -6.81 3.86 6.44
CA GLN A 119 -6.88 3.31 5.10
C GLN A 119 -8.31 2.90 4.76
N GLY A 120 -9.03 3.77 4.05
CA GLY A 120 -10.37 3.48 3.55
C GLY A 120 -10.37 2.38 2.48
N LEU A 121 -11.56 1.78 2.27
CA LEU A 121 -11.76 0.80 1.19
C LEU A 121 -11.43 1.37 -0.19
N GLU A 122 -11.39 2.69 -0.33
CA GLU A 122 -11.06 3.44 -1.54
C GLU A 122 -9.57 3.37 -1.89
N ALA A 123 -8.72 3.02 -0.92
CA ALA A 123 -7.27 3.00 -1.09
C ALA A 123 -6.81 1.88 -2.02
N GLY A 124 -5.77 2.16 -2.80
CA GLY A 124 -5.00 1.15 -3.54
C GLY A 124 -3.99 0.43 -2.65
N GLY A 125 -3.50 -0.71 -3.13
CA GLY A 125 -2.53 -1.52 -2.40
C GLY A 125 -3.16 -2.51 -1.44
N HIS A 126 -2.31 -3.15 -0.64
CA HIS A 126 -2.76 -4.13 0.34
C HIS A 126 -3.67 -3.49 1.39
N ALA A 127 -4.80 -4.14 1.68
CA ALA A 127 -5.64 -3.79 2.82
C ALA A 127 -4.90 -4.16 4.12
N GLY A 128 -4.61 -3.15 4.93
CA GLY A 128 -3.72 -3.25 6.09
C GLY A 128 -4.34 -3.84 7.36
N TRP A 129 -5.47 -4.53 7.25
CA TRP A 129 -6.17 -5.14 8.39
C TRP A 129 -5.26 -6.10 9.18
N PHE A 130 -5.46 -6.23 10.51
CA PHE A 130 -4.59 -7.05 11.34
C PHE A 130 -5.27 -7.70 12.56
N LEU A 131 -6.48 -7.29 12.95
CA LEU A 131 -7.13 -7.86 14.14
C LEU A 131 -7.92 -9.14 13.85
N ASP A 132 -8.67 -9.19 12.74
CA ASP A 132 -9.58 -10.31 12.48
C ASP A 132 -9.52 -10.71 11.01
N ARG A 133 -10.30 -10.03 10.18
CA ARG A 133 -10.39 -10.27 8.73
C ARG A 133 -10.59 -8.95 7.98
N HIS A 134 -10.35 -9.00 6.68
CA HIS A 134 -10.65 -7.86 5.84
C HIS A 134 -12.14 -7.47 5.91
N ARG A 135 -12.37 -6.23 6.34
CA ARG A 135 -13.69 -5.58 6.33
C ARG A 135 -13.55 -4.25 5.59
N PRO A 136 -13.91 -4.21 4.30
CA PRO A 136 -13.82 -2.96 3.54
C PRO A 136 -14.68 -1.87 4.17
N THR A 137 -14.05 -0.90 4.82
CA THR A 137 -14.74 0.21 5.52
C THR A 137 -14.46 1.51 4.77
N PRO A 138 -15.48 2.32 4.44
CA PRO A 138 -15.30 3.61 3.80
C PRO A 138 -14.44 4.57 4.64
N LEU A 139 -13.58 5.36 4.00
CA LEU A 139 -12.75 6.36 4.68
C LEU A 139 -13.58 7.32 5.53
N ALA A 140 -14.73 7.76 5.02
CA ALA A 140 -15.65 8.64 5.74
C ALA A 140 -16.19 8.02 7.05
N GLU A 141 -16.32 6.70 7.13
CA GLU A 141 -16.70 5.99 8.36
C GLU A 141 -15.52 5.93 9.32
N LEU A 142 -14.33 5.60 8.85
CA LEU A 142 -13.11 5.56 9.66
C LEU A 142 -12.84 6.93 10.33
N LEU A 143 -13.00 8.03 9.59
CA LEU A 143 -12.80 9.39 10.08
C LEU A 143 -13.74 9.78 11.24
N ARG A 144 -14.92 9.15 11.36
CA ARG A 144 -15.86 9.37 12.47
C ARG A 144 -15.44 8.69 13.77
N THR A 145 -14.46 7.78 13.74
CA THR A 145 -13.95 7.13 14.95
C THR A 145 -13.29 8.16 15.85
N ASP A 146 -13.84 8.30 17.06
CA ASP A 146 -13.31 9.25 18.04
C ASP A 146 -12.13 8.63 18.79
N VAL A 147 -10.96 9.22 18.64
CA VAL A 147 -9.71 8.87 19.31
C VAL A 147 -8.85 10.14 19.50
N PRO A 148 -8.06 10.23 20.60
CA PRO A 148 -7.26 11.42 20.88
C PRO A 148 -5.94 11.47 20.09
N VAL A 149 -5.85 10.76 18.96
CA VAL A 149 -4.64 10.62 18.17
C VAL A 149 -4.88 11.25 16.78
N PRO A 150 -3.92 12.00 16.21
CA PRO A 150 -4.03 12.54 14.85
C PRO A 150 -4.37 11.46 13.83
N LYS A 151 -5.33 11.78 12.94
CA LYS A 151 -5.83 10.90 11.89
C LYS A 151 -5.30 11.35 10.52
N ILE A 152 -4.66 10.44 9.80
CA ILE A 152 -4.15 10.68 8.44
C ILE A 152 -5.09 9.96 7.47
N ALA A 153 -5.84 10.69 6.66
CA ALA A 153 -6.77 10.10 5.72
C ALA A 153 -6.05 9.51 4.50
N ALA A 154 -6.35 8.25 4.15
CA ALA A 154 -5.76 7.55 3.01
C ALA A 154 -6.81 6.76 2.23
N GLY A 155 -6.90 7.00 0.93
CA GLY A 155 -7.81 6.31 0.00
C GLY A 155 -8.77 7.24 -0.73
N GLY A 156 -8.84 7.09 -2.05
CA GLY A 156 -9.72 7.87 -2.91
C GLY A 156 -9.31 9.31 -3.18
N ILE A 157 -8.30 9.84 -2.49
CA ILE A 157 -7.86 11.23 -2.53
C ILE A 157 -6.92 11.45 -3.70
N VAL A 158 -7.28 12.34 -4.64
CA VAL A 158 -6.49 12.66 -5.84
C VAL A 158 -6.46 14.14 -6.21
N ASP A 159 -7.34 14.97 -5.63
CA ASP A 159 -7.39 16.40 -5.89
C ASP A 159 -7.64 17.24 -4.62
N ALA A 160 -7.62 18.55 -4.76
CA ALA A 160 -7.78 19.49 -3.65
C ALA A 160 -9.15 19.40 -2.98
N ALA A 161 -10.21 19.07 -3.73
CA ALA A 161 -11.55 18.92 -3.17
C ALA A 161 -11.63 17.70 -2.25
N ASP A 162 -11.01 16.57 -2.66
CA ASP A 162 -10.91 15.37 -1.81
C ASP A 162 -10.11 15.68 -0.52
N ILE A 163 -9.01 16.44 -0.63
CA ILE A 163 -8.19 16.85 0.52
C ILE A 163 -9.00 17.71 1.47
N ALA A 164 -9.66 18.77 0.96
CA ALA A 164 -10.50 19.66 1.77
C ALA A 164 -11.63 18.88 2.46
N ALA A 165 -12.27 17.94 1.76
CA ALA A 165 -13.32 17.08 2.32
C ALA A 165 -12.77 16.20 3.47
N ALA A 166 -11.55 15.63 3.32
CA ALA A 166 -10.91 14.85 4.37
C ALA A 166 -10.62 15.70 5.63
N PHE A 167 -10.09 16.92 5.47
CA PHE A 167 -9.88 17.85 6.59
C PHE A 167 -11.19 18.25 7.26
N SER A 168 -12.23 18.58 6.49
CA SER A 168 -13.56 18.88 7.01
C SER A 168 -14.19 17.73 7.77
N ALA A 169 -13.84 16.48 7.41
CA ALA A 169 -14.26 15.27 8.12
C ALA A 169 -13.40 14.92 9.34
N GLY A 170 -12.41 15.75 9.70
CA GLY A 170 -11.58 15.61 10.91
C GLY A 170 -10.25 14.90 10.71
N ALA A 171 -9.75 14.80 9.48
CA ALA A 171 -8.37 14.39 9.24
C ALA A 171 -7.40 15.51 9.66
N SER A 172 -6.25 15.15 10.22
CA SER A 172 -5.13 16.06 10.52
C SER A 172 -4.14 16.16 9.34
N ALA A 173 -4.13 15.16 8.47
CA ALA A 173 -3.31 15.10 7.27
C ALA A 173 -3.94 14.13 6.25
N VAL A 174 -3.38 14.11 5.03
CA VAL A 174 -3.75 13.14 3.99
C VAL A 174 -2.51 12.39 3.49
N GLN A 175 -2.72 11.13 3.11
CA GLN A 175 -1.72 10.29 2.45
C GLN A 175 -2.26 9.84 1.09
N MET A 176 -1.56 10.21 0.02
CA MET A 176 -1.95 9.90 -1.35
C MET A 176 -0.92 9.00 -2.00
N GLY A 177 -1.36 7.88 -2.59
CA GLY A 177 -0.50 6.98 -3.37
C GLY A 177 -0.81 7.07 -4.86
N THR A 178 -2.04 6.73 -5.24
CA THR A 178 -2.48 6.60 -6.65
C THR A 178 -2.27 7.89 -7.44
N ALA A 179 -2.47 9.05 -6.83
CA ALA A 179 -2.27 10.35 -7.46
C ALA A 179 -0.84 10.55 -8.01
N TYR A 180 0.17 9.97 -7.34
CA TYR A 180 1.57 10.08 -7.74
C TYR A 180 2.07 8.98 -8.67
N LEU A 181 1.27 7.94 -8.95
CA LEU A 181 1.70 6.82 -9.80
C LEU A 181 1.97 7.23 -11.25
N ALA A 182 1.29 8.26 -11.75
CA ALA A 182 1.48 8.78 -13.11
C ALA A 182 2.59 9.85 -13.21
N ALA A 183 3.20 10.25 -12.09
CA ALA A 183 4.32 11.19 -12.10
C ALA A 183 5.51 10.62 -12.90
N PRO A 184 6.24 11.43 -13.67
CA PRO A 184 7.42 10.98 -14.42
C PRO A 184 8.47 10.30 -13.54
N GLU A 185 8.59 10.72 -12.28
CA GLU A 185 9.52 10.19 -11.28
C GLU A 185 9.08 8.83 -10.71
N SER A 186 7.81 8.45 -10.93
CA SER A 186 7.27 7.18 -10.45
C SER A 186 7.94 5.99 -11.12
N GLN A 187 8.23 4.96 -10.33
CA GLN A 187 8.72 3.66 -10.81
C GLN A 187 7.57 2.71 -11.22
N ALA A 188 6.33 3.19 -11.33
CA ALA A 188 5.23 2.39 -11.86
C ALA A 188 5.56 1.91 -13.28
N SER A 189 5.28 0.64 -13.56
CA SER A 189 5.59 0.05 -14.88
C SER A 189 4.82 0.76 -16.00
N ALA A 190 5.33 0.68 -17.22
CA ALA A 190 4.66 1.30 -18.39
C ALA A 190 3.22 0.80 -18.56
N PRO A 191 2.91 -0.52 -18.48
CA PRO A 191 1.54 -1.00 -18.52
C PRO A 191 0.65 -0.42 -17.40
N HIS A 192 1.19 -0.26 -16.20
CA HIS A 192 0.45 0.34 -15.08
C HIS A 192 0.11 1.80 -15.38
N ARG A 193 1.11 2.61 -15.77
CA ARG A 193 0.90 4.03 -16.08
C ARG A 193 -0.05 4.25 -17.25
N ALA A 194 -0.03 3.37 -18.26
CA ALA A 194 -0.92 3.47 -19.42
C ALA A 194 -2.42 3.36 -19.08
N LEU A 195 -2.75 2.68 -17.97
CA LEU A 195 -4.12 2.51 -17.52
C LEU A 195 -4.59 3.63 -16.56
N LEU A 196 -3.65 4.38 -15.96
CA LEU A 196 -4.01 5.51 -15.08
C LEU A 196 -4.65 6.64 -15.88
N GLY A 197 -5.66 7.27 -15.32
CA GLY A 197 -6.45 8.31 -16.00
C GLY A 197 -7.56 7.77 -16.90
N THR A 198 -7.56 6.47 -17.24
CA THR A 198 -8.57 5.84 -18.10
C THR A 198 -9.25 4.64 -17.46
N ALA A 199 -8.60 3.96 -16.50
CA ALA A 199 -9.15 2.79 -15.85
C ALA A 199 -10.38 3.14 -15.00
N THR A 200 -11.49 2.50 -15.26
CA THR A 200 -12.78 2.78 -14.61
C THR A 200 -13.06 1.88 -13.40
N GLU A 201 -12.34 0.76 -13.26
CA GLU A 201 -12.61 -0.23 -12.24
C GLU A 201 -11.33 -0.68 -11.53
N THR A 202 -11.40 -0.75 -10.21
CA THR A 202 -10.41 -1.41 -9.35
C THR A 202 -11.10 -2.47 -8.49
N VAL A 203 -10.40 -3.54 -8.19
CA VAL A 203 -10.94 -4.64 -7.38
C VAL A 203 -10.00 -5.02 -6.25
N PHE A 204 -10.53 -5.53 -5.15
CA PHE A 204 -9.71 -6.25 -4.17
C PHE A 204 -9.40 -7.65 -4.69
N THR A 205 -8.14 -8.03 -4.63
CA THR A 205 -7.69 -9.34 -5.11
C THR A 205 -6.64 -9.94 -4.17
N ASN A 206 -6.71 -11.26 -3.96
CA ASN A 206 -5.68 -12.02 -3.26
C ASN A 206 -4.74 -12.78 -4.22
N VAL A 207 -5.08 -12.85 -5.51
CA VAL A 207 -4.35 -13.71 -6.46
C VAL A 207 -2.94 -13.23 -6.78
N LEU A 208 -2.62 -11.97 -6.49
CA LEU A 208 -1.30 -11.39 -6.77
C LEU A 208 -0.29 -11.61 -5.65
N SER A 209 -0.74 -11.75 -4.40
CA SER A 209 0.17 -11.82 -3.26
C SER A 209 -0.27 -12.77 -2.14
N GLY A 210 -1.51 -13.25 -2.18
CA GLY A 210 -2.10 -14.07 -1.12
C GLY A 210 -2.86 -13.28 -0.05
N ARG A 211 -2.94 -11.95 -0.18
CA ARG A 211 -3.70 -11.08 0.70
C ARG A 211 -4.42 -10.02 -0.12
N GLU A 212 -5.60 -9.62 0.33
CA GLU A 212 -6.42 -8.65 -0.39
C GLU A 212 -5.67 -7.33 -0.57
N ALA A 213 -5.49 -6.97 -1.82
CA ALA A 213 -4.93 -5.71 -2.27
C ALA A 213 -5.84 -5.12 -3.36
N ARG A 214 -6.09 -3.82 -3.33
CA ARG A 214 -6.84 -3.15 -4.38
C ARG A 214 -5.92 -2.75 -5.53
N GLY A 215 -6.31 -3.11 -6.73
CA GLY A 215 -5.59 -2.74 -7.95
C GLY A 215 -6.48 -2.76 -9.17
N LEU A 216 -5.88 -2.39 -10.31
CA LEU A 216 -6.51 -2.49 -11.62
C LEU A 216 -6.65 -3.95 -12.02
N ARG A 217 -7.70 -4.25 -12.78
CA ARG A 217 -7.89 -5.59 -13.34
C ARG A 217 -6.81 -5.91 -14.36
N ASN A 218 -6.48 -7.18 -14.46
CA ASN A 218 -5.56 -7.71 -15.45
C ASN A 218 -6.04 -9.09 -15.93
N ARG A 219 -5.38 -9.65 -16.93
CA ARG A 219 -5.74 -10.95 -17.50
C ARG A 219 -5.87 -12.07 -16.48
N LEU A 220 -4.95 -12.13 -15.49
CA LEU A 220 -5.03 -13.16 -14.44
C LEU A 220 -6.32 -13.02 -13.62
N ILE A 221 -6.59 -11.82 -13.11
CA ILE A 221 -7.79 -11.51 -12.30
C ILE A 221 -9.06 -11.81 -13.10
N ASP A 222 -9.10 -11.44 -14.40
CA ASP A 222 -10.27 -11.66 -15.24
C ASP A 222 -10.52 -13.14 -15.54
N THR A 223 -9.46 -13.94 -15.60
CA THR A 223 -9.56 -15.36 -15.93
C THR A 223 -9.92 -16.25 -14.71
N ILE A 224 -9.31 -16.00 -13.56
CA ILE A 224 -9.48 -16.88 -12.37
C ILE A 224 -10.31 -16.27 -11.25
N GLY A 225 -10.83 -15.06 -11.47
CA GLY A 225 -11.55 -14.26 -10.46
C GLY A 225 -10.62 -13.47 -9.55
N PRO A 226 -11.13 -12.40 -8.93
CA PRO A 226 -10.31 -11.55 -8.05
C PRO A 226 -9.95 -12.23 -6.73
N ILE A 227 -10.76 -13.15 -6.23
CA ILE A 227 -10.50 -13.93 -5.01
C ILE A 227 -10.46 -15.41 -5.38
N ASN A 228 -9.32 -16.05 -5.11
CA ASN A 228 -9.14 -17.46 -5.39
C ASN A 228 -8.58 -18.16 -4.13
N PRO A 229 -9.30 -19.18 -3.60
CA PRO A 229 -8.88 -19.87 -2.38
C PRO A 229 -7.62 -20.75 -2.56
N ALA A 230 -7.22 -21.04 -3.80
CA ALA A 230 -5.98 -21.75 -4.06
C ALA A 230 -4.73 -20.88 -3.90
N ALA A 231 -4.87 -19.54 -3.92
CA ALA A 231 -3.75 -18.64 -3.70
C ALA A 231 -3.25 -18.78 -2.25
N PRO A 232 -1.99 -19.20 -2.02
CA PRO A 232 -1.45 -19.32 -0.67
C PRO A 232 -1.39 -17.97 0.01
N ALA A 233 -1.40 -17.97 1.36
CA ALA A 233 -1.38 -16.77 2.16
C ALA A 233 -0.16 -15.88 1.85
N PHE A 234 -0.33 -14.57 2.09
CA PHE A 234 0.73 -13.58 1.90
C PHE A 234 1.99 -13.91 2.72
N PRO A 235 3.18 -13.80 2.13
CA PRO A 235 3.50 -13.33 0.77
C PRO A 235 3.72 -14.43 -0.27
N HIS A 236 3.33 -15.67 0.03
CA HIS A 236 3.71 -16.87 -0.71
C HIS A 236 3.13 -16.95 -2.15
N ALA A 237 1.94 -16.40 -2.41
CA ALA A 237 1.34 -16.45 -3.74
C ALA A 237 2.19 -15.77 -4.83
N THR A 238 2.96 -14.75 -4.46
CA THR A 238 3.82 -13.99 -5.37
C THR A 238 4.89 -14.87 -6.04
N ALA A 239 5.40 -15.88 -5.33
CA ALA A 239 6.52 -16.69 -5.79
C ALA A 239 6.23 -17.41 -7.10
N ALA A 240 5.07 -18.06 -7.21
CA ALA A 240 4.66 -18.76 -8.42
C ALA A 240 4.24 -17.80 -9.56
N LEU A 241 3.99 -16.53 -9.30
CA LEU A 241 3.68 -15.54 -10.33
C LEU A 241 4.93 -14.88 -10.94
N ALA A 242 6.07 -14.94 -10.26
CA ALA A 242 7.25 -14.20 -10.66
C ALA A 242 7.71 -14.50 -12.12
N PRO A 243 7.79 -15.74 -12.61
CA PRO A 243 8.17 -16.03 -13.99
C PRO A 243 7.16 -15.51 -15.01
N LEU A 244 5.85 -15.68 -14.74
CA LEU A 244 4.76 -15.19 -15.59
C LEU A 244 4.80 -13.66 -15.72
N ARG A 245 4.99 -13.00 -14.58
CA ARG A 245 5.11 -11.55 -14.50
C ARG A 245 6.32 -11.06 -15.29
N ALA A 246 7.49 -11.68 -15.09
CA ALA A 246 8.71 -11.28 -15.77
C ALA A 246 8.59 -11.41 -17.29
N SER A 247 7.98 -12.49 -17.80
CA SER A 247 7.73 -12.71 -19.22
C SER A 247 6.80 -11.63 -19.78
N ALA A 248 5.64 -11.41 -19.16
CA ALA A 248 4.68 -10.42 -19.62
C ALA A 248 5.22 -8.99 -19.59
N GLU A 249 5.93 -8.61 -18.53
CA GLU A 249 6.54 -7.28 -18.37
C GLU A 249 7.65 -7.03 -19.42
N ALA A 250 8.41 -8.05 -19.81
CA ALA A 250 9.40 -7.96 -20.88
C ALA A 250 8.76 -7.61 -22.24
N ASP A 251 7.52 -8.06 -22.45
CA ASP A 251 6.71 -7.74 -23.64
C ASP A 251 5.85 -6.47 -23.47
N GLY A 252 6.05 -5.72 -22.38
CA GLY A 252 5.27 -4.50 -22.09
C GLY A 252 3.83 -4.77 -21.66
N ARG A 253 3.49 -6.00 -21.20
CA ARG A 253 2.16 -6.41 -20.76
C ARG A 253 2.06 -6.45 -19.23
N GLY A 254 0.91 -6.04 -18.69
CA GLY A 254 0.62 -6.06 -17.24
C GLY A 254 -0.19 -7.27 -16.78
N ASP A 255 -0.25 -8.35 -17.56
CA ASP A 255 -1.18 -9.48 -17.42
C ASP A 255 -1.15 -10.17 -16.04
N TYR A 256 0.01 -10.15 -15.38
CA TYR A 256 0.25 -10.79 -14.08
C TYR A 256 0.82 -9.80 -13.05
N SER A 257 0.89 -8.52 -13.39
CA SER A 257 1.52 -7.50 -12.56
C SER A 257 0.58 -6.94 -11.51
N PRO A 258 1.06 -6.66 -10.29
CA PRO A 258 0.26 -6.00 -9.25
C PRO A 258 0.14 -4.49 -9.57
N MET A 259 -0.78 -4.14 -10.45
CA MET A 259 -1.07 -2.74 -10.80
C MET A 259 -1.95 -2.12 -9.72
N LEU A 260 -1.35 -1.88 -8.55
CA LEU A 260 -2.07 -1.40 -7.37
C LEU A 260 -2.52 0.05 -7.53
N ALA A 261 -3.81 0.30 -7.38
CA ALA A 261 -4.40 1.64 -7.49
C ALA A 261 -5.73 1.70 -6.74
N GLY A 262 -6.06 2.86 -6.17
CA GLY A 262 -7.35 3.13 -5.53
C GLY A 262 -8.46 3.42 -6.54
N ILE A 263 -9.67 3.59 -6.02
CA ILE A 263 -10.88 3.80 -6.84
C ILE A 263 -10.81 5.04 -7.74
N SER A 264 -9.99 6.04 -7.38
CA SER A 264 -9.83 7.28 -8.13
C SER A 264 -8.78 7.19 -9.24
N ALA A 265 -8.38 5.99 -9.67
CA ALA A 265 -7.37 5.78 -10.70
C ALA A 265 -7.69 6.48 -12.03
N SER A 266 -8.97 6.61 -12.39
CA SER A 266 -9.43 7.32 -13.60
C SER A 266 -9.27 8.84 -13.53
N ARG A 267 -9.11 9.41 -12.33
CA ARG A 267 -8.96 10.86 -12.09
C ARG A 267 -7.50 11.33 -12.05
N VAL A 268 -6.56 10.37 -12.07
CA VAL A 268 -5.11 10.64 -11.99
C VAL A 268 -4.64 11.38 -13.26
N ARG A 269 -3.76 12.37 -13.06
CA ARG A 269 -3.14 13.14 -14.16
C ARG A 269 -1.62 12.94 -14.13
N ALA A 270 -1.03 12.85 -15.31
CA ALA A 270 0.43 12.82 -15.45
C ALA A 270 0.99 14.23 -15.22
N GLU A 271 1.65 14.42 -14.09
CA GLU A 271 2.23 15.69 -13.65
C GLU A 271 3.48 15.39 -12.81
N PRO A 272 4.57 16.19 -12.89
CA PRO A 272 5.71 16.02 -11.99
C PRO A 272 5.30 16.09 -10.53
N ALA A 273 5.88 15.25 -9.68
CA ALA A 273 5.47 15.08 -8.28
C ALA A 273 5.54 16.41 -7.48
N GLU A 274 6.57 17.23 -7.71
CA GLU A 274 6.70 18.55 -7.09
C GLU A 274 5.56 19.49 -7.52
N ALA A 275 5.28 19.57 -8.82
CA ALA A 275 4.23 20.43 -9.37
C ALA A 275 2.86 20.01 -8.83
N LEU A 276 2.57 18.69 -8.84
CA LEU A 276 1.36 18.11 -8.27
C LEU A 276 1.20 18.51 -6.79
N THR A 277 2.24 18.32 -5.98
CA THR A 277 2.21 18.63 -4.55
C THR A 277 1.95 20.12 -4.29
N ARG A 278 2.67 21.02 -4.99
CA ARG A 278 2.51 22.47 -4.84
C ARG A 278 1.12 22.94 -5.27
N ARG A 279 0.62 22.42 -6.40
CA ARG A 279 -0.73 22.73 -6.90
C ARG A 279 -1.80 22.30 -5.91
N LEU A 280 -1.76 21.02 -5.46
CA LEU A 280 -2.73 20.50 -4.50
C LEU A 280 -2.72 21.29 -3.18
N ALA A 281 -1.55 21.65 -2.67
CA ALA A 281 -1.44 22.48 -1.46
C ALA A 281 -2.10 23.83 -1.65
N ALA A 282 -1.78 24.56 -2.74
CA ALA A 282 -2.33 25.89 -3.01
C ALA A 282 -3.86 25.87 -3.22
N GLU A 283 -4.35 24.94 -4.04
CA GLU A 283 -5.78 24.76 -4.30
C GLU A 283 -6.55 24.40 -3.01
N THR A 284 -6.00 23.51 -2.18
CA THR A 284 -6.62 23.10 -0.90
C THR A 284 -6.72 24.28 0.06
N LEU A 285 -5.63 25.07 0.22
CA LEU A 285 -5.65 26.25 1.09
C LEU A 285 -6.76 27.23 0.67
N THR A 286 -6.88 27.50 -0.63
CA THR A 286 -7.96 28.35 -1.15
C THR A 286 -9.35 27.80 -0.81
N LEU A 287 -9.56 26.49 -0.92
CA LEU A 287 -10.84 25.88 -0.58
C LEU A 287 -11.16 25.97 0.92
N LEU A 288 -10.15 25.79 1.78
CA LEU A 288 -10.33 25.85 3.24
C LEU A 288 -10.56 27.29 3.75
N GLU A 289 -10.01 28.31 3.07
CA GLU A 289 -10.24 29.73 3.40
C GLU A 289 -11.65 30.21 3.02
N THR A 290 -12.28 29.54 2.07
CA THR A 290 -13.61 29.92 1.54
C THR A 290 -14.77 29.12 2.13
N ALA A 291 -14.49 28.10 2.94
CA ALA A 291 -15.46 27.21 3.59
C ALA A 291 -15.81 27.66 5.01
#